data_735f9fad180c4956e92f78a3398a62bf
#
_entry.id   735f9fad180c4956e92f78a3398a62bf
#
_cell.length_a   1.000
_cell.length_b   1.000
_cell.length_c   1.000
_cell.angle_alpha   90.00
_cell.angle_beta   90.00
_cell.angle_gamma   90.00
#
_symmetry.space_group_name_H-M   'P 1'
#
loop_
_entity.id
_entity.type
_entity.pdbx_description
1 polymer ?
#
loop_
_entity_poly.entity_id
_entity_poly.type
_entity_poly.pdbx_seq_one_letter_code
_entity_poly.pdbx_strand_id
1 'polypeptide(L)'
;MINVFHIVSNKHWTGAEQYTYDLVERLRNDKDFYVEVVCRKHPVVLKQYRRLEIPISILPLKGVTDIDSPVRFARLLRKGKNIIHVHSFKDAFMAVMARRISENRDTRVVVSVHGVYKPKKNYMYTKLYKSIDCFVFSSEMARDAFLGKAKKQYADRGVVLRDSVCDSQIGTTVPDLRRELGLNSQQSLIMYHGKLAHEKGIEVLLGALTHVDKSKYHLAIIGEGQPKYKAKIKGFIVAAGMVNNVTLLGFRDNILEYLRQADFGVLPSIQPEALGISNLEYMMAGKAHICSNNGAQPEYVHDGVNGLLVPPGDERALTTAINTMLNDTASRSRMGTQAQRDFQEKLDYPTFYNKMTDLYRSLLQSAPVVDIDIPPTE
;
A
#
# COMPACT_ATOMS: atom_id res chain seq x y z
N MET A 1 14.72 8.60 -23.87
CA MET A 1 14.86 8.09 -22.48
C MET A 1 14.30 9.13 -21.53
N ILE A 2 13.43 8.73 -20.61
CA ILE A 2 12.80 9.57 -19.58
C ILE A 2 13.56 9.36 -18.28
N ASN A 3 13.97 10.45 -17.62
CA ASN A 3 14.61 10.35 -16.31
C ASN A 3 13.54 10.36 -15.22
N VAL A 4 13.52 9.36 -14.34
CA VAL A 4 12.58 9.24 -13.24
C VAL A 4 13.35 9.29 -11.92
N PHE A 5 13.03 10.28 -11.09
CA PHE A 5 13.62 10.48 -9.77
C PHE A 5 12.59 10.17 -8.69
N HIS A 6 12.77 9.09 -7.96
CA HIS A 6 11.94 8.77 -6.81
C HIS A 6 12.51 9.37 -5.52
N ILE A 7 11.70 10.17 -4.81
CA ILE A 7 12.15 10.83 -3.57
C ILE A 7 11.56 10.11 -2.37
N VAL A 8 12.44 9.60 -1.50
CA VAL A 8 12.10 8.80 -0.32
C VAL A 8 12.73 9.40 0.93
N SER A 9 11.99 10.22 1.67
CA SER A 9 12.50 10.89 2.88
C SER A 9 12.22 10.15 4.19
N ASN A 10 11.46 9.06 4.15
CA ASN A 10 11.10 8.31 5.35
C ASN A 10 12.32 7.59 5.97
N LYS A 11 12.25 7.35 7.28
CA LYS A 11 13.29 6.62 8.04
C LYS A 11 12.95 5.14 8.23
N HIS A 12 11.69 4.79 8.06
CA HIS A 12 11.18 3.44 8.28
C HIS A 12 10.77 2.83 6.94
N TRP A 13 10.83 1.51 6.85
CA TRP A 13 10.31 0.77 5.73
C TRP A 13 8.82 0.51 5.96
N THR A 14 7.97 1.02 5.09
CA THR A 14 6.51 0.90 5.15
C THR A 14 5.96 0.49 3.79
N GLY A 15 4.66 0.38 3.64
CA GLY A 15 4.03 0.07 2.35
C GLY A 15 4.38 1.07 1.23
N ALA A 16 4.55 2.35 1.56
CA ALA A 16 4.95 3.35 0.58
C ALA A 16 6.39 3.16 0.08
N GLU A 17 7.31 2.76 0.95
CA GLU A 17 8.68 2.42 0.56
C GLU A 17 8.74 1.13 -0.25
N GLN A 18 7.93 0.13 0.08
CA GLN A 18 7.82 -1.11 -0.70
C GLN A 18 7.25 -0.82 -2.09
N TYR A 19 6.16 -0.07 -2.18
CA TYR A 19 5.61 0.41 -3.46
C TYR A 19 6.68 1.08 -4.34
N THR A 20 7.44 2.00 -3.74
CA THR A 20 8.49 2.72 -4.47
C THR A 20 9.60 1.77 -4.92
N TYR A 21 9.99 0.84 -4.06
CA TYR A 21 11.01 -0.16 -4.35
C TYR A 21 10.62 -1.03 -5.56
N ASP A 22 9.40 -1.58 -5.54
CA ASP A 22 8.90 -2.45 -6.60
C ASP A 22 8.82 -1.70 -7.94
N LEU A 23 8.37 -0.43 -7.92
CA LEU A 23 8.31 0.40 -9.11
C LEU A 23 9.72 0.73 -9.66
N VAL A 24 10.66 1.06 -8.79
CA VAL A 24 12.06 1.33 -9.15
C VAL A 24 12.74 0.07 -9.69
N GLU A 25 12.52 -1.09 -9.07
CA GLU A 25 13.05 -2.37 -9.51
C GLU A 25 12.61 -2.70 -10.95
N ARG A 26 11.36 -2.41 -11.29
CA ARG A 26 10.85 -2.63 -12.62
C ARG A 26 11.39 -1.60 -13.62
N LEU A 27 11.39 -0.33 -13.24
CA LEU A 27 11.89 0.77 -14.08
C LEU A 27 13.37 0.61 -14.48
N ARG A 28 14.23 0.08 -13.58
CA ARG A 28 15.66 -0.10 -13.87
C ARG A 28 15.93 -1.04 -15.04
N ASN A 29 14.99 -1.95 -15.33
CA ASN A 29 15.09 -2.93 -16.40
C ASN A 29 14.40 -2.46 -17.69
N ASP A 30 13.76 -1.28 -17.70
CA ASP A 30 13.08 -0.72 -18.84
C ASP A 30 13.98 0.28 -19.56
N LYS A 31 14.30 0.00 -20.83
CA LYS A 31 15.24 0.79 -21.66
C LYS A 31 14.75 2.22 -21.96
N ASP A 32 13.47 2.49 -21.82
CA ASP A 32 12.88 3.81 -22.05
C ASP A 32 13.16 4.77 -20.88
N PHE A 33 13.53 4.23 -19.71
CA PHE A 33 13.69 4.99 -18.47
C PHE A 33 15.12 4.93 -17.91
N TYR A 34 15.53 6.04 -17.35
CA TYR A 34 16.63 6.11 -16.40
C TYR A 34 16.01 6.36 -15.02
N VAL A 35 16.31 5.53 -14.05
CA VAL A 35 15.76 5.67 -12.69
C VAL A 35 16.85 5.97 -11.68
N GLU A 36 16.59 6.91 -10.79
CA GLU A 36 17.44 7.27 -9.66
C GLU A 36 16.61 7.47 -8.40
N VAL A 37 17.10 6.98 -7.26
CA VAL A 37 16.47 7.19 -5.96
C VAL A 37 17.18 8.29 -5.20
N VAL A 38 16.41 9.29 -4.77
CA VAL A 38 16.88 10.39 -3.91
C VAL A 38 16.35 10.14 -2.51
N CYS A 39 17.24 9.86 -1.55
CA CYS A 39 16.83 9.51 -0.20
C CYS A 39 17.67 10.14 0.89
N ARG A 40 17.20 10.04 2.14
CA ARG A 40 17.97 10.44 3.31
C ARG A 40 19.04 9.37 3.63
N LYS A 41 20.13 9.81 4.27
CA LYS A 41 21.11 8.89 4.85
C LYS A 41 20.49 8.15 6.03
N HIS A 42 19.83 7.02 5.75
CA HIS A 42 19.26 6.14 6.78
C HIS A 42 19.58 4.67 6.47
N PRO A 43 20.15 3.89 7.45
CA PRO A 43 20.66 2.54 7.18
C PRO A 43 19.61 1.59 6.60
N VAL A 44 18.37 1.61 7.14
CA VAL A 44 17.29 0.70 6.73
C VAL A 44 16.92 0.92 5.26
N VAL A 45 16.66 2.17 4.87
CA VAL A 45 16.25 2.54 3.50
C VAL A 45 17.39 2.31 2.50
N LEU A 46 18.61 2.78 2.84
CA LEU A 46 19.78 2.61 1.97
C LEU A 46 20.14 1.14 1.74
N LYS A 47 19.99 0.28 2.76
CA LYS A 47 20.28 -1.15 2.63
C LYS A 47 19.41 -1.81 1.56
N GLN A 48 18.14 -1.44 1.49
CA GLN A 48 17.21 -2.01 0.52
C GLN A 48 17.50 -1.51 -0.90
N TYR A 49 17.57 -0.17 -1.12
CA TYR A 49 17.80 0.36 -2.46
C TYR A 49 19.18 0.01 -3.05
N ARG A 50 20.21 -0.18 -2.21
CA ARG A 50 21.53 -0.65 -2.69
C ARG A 50 21.49 -2.03 -3.34
N ARG A 51 20.53 -2.88 -3.00
CA ARG A 51 20.32 -4.19 -3.64
C ARG A 51 19.91 -4.08 -5.10
N LEU A 52 19.34 -2.94 -5.50
CA LEU A 52 18.89 -2.71 -6.85
C LEU A 52 20.00 -2.25 -7.81
N GLU A 53 21.21 -1.96 -7.29
CA GLU A 53 22.36 -1.51 -8.09
C GLU A 53 22.04 -0.34 -9.02
N ILE A 54 21.23 0.61 -8.55
CA ILE A 54 20.82 1.82 -9.25
C ILE A 54 21.53 3.04 -8.67
N PRO A 55 21.57 4.17 -9.39
CA PRO A 55 22.02 5.46 -8.85
C PRO A 55 21.20 5.88 -7.64
N ILE A 56 21.89 6.28 -6.56
CA ILE A 56 21.29 6.75 -5.32
C ILE A 56 21.92 8.09 -4.92
N SER A 57 21.14 9.14 -4.91
CA SER A 57 21.54 10.44 -4.38
C SER A 57 21.11 10.63 -2.94
N ILE A 58 22.06 10.96 -2.07
CA ILE A 58 21.80 11.17 -0.64
C ILE A 58 21.70 12.66 -0.35
N LEU A 59 20.48 13.09 0.05
CA LEU A 59 20.18 14.47 0.41
C LEU A 59 19.63 14.56 1.85
N PRO A 60 19.74 15.72 2.51
CA PRO A 60 19.23 15.93 3.87
C PRO A 60 17.73 15.69 4.02
N LEU A 61 16.91 16.11 3.07
CA LEU A 61 15.44 15.97 3.00
C LEU A 61 14.75 16.31 4.33
N LYS A 62 15.11 17.47 4.92
CA LYS A 62 14.64 17.92 6.24
C LYS A 62 13.18 18.42 6.24
N GLY A 63 12.55 18.53 5.07
CA GLY A 63 11.16 18.94 4.88
C GLY A 63 11.02 20.35 4.35
N VAL A 64 9.93 21.02 4.75
CA VAL A 64 9.51 22.32 4.16
C VAL A 64 10.56 23.44 4.36
N THR A 65 11.34 23.37 5.42
CA THR A 65 12.40 24.36 5.73
C THR A 65 13.77 24.00 5.13
N ASP A 66 13.84 22.96 4.31
CA ASP A 66 15.09 22.49 3.71
C ASP A 66 15.41 23.28 2.44
N ILE A 67 16.38 24.17 2.51
CA ILE A 67 16.85 24.97 1.36
C ILE A 67 17.97 24.25 0.61
N ASP A 68 18.76 23.41 1.27
CA ASP A 68 19.93 22.73 0.70
C ASP A 68 19.52 21.61 -0.29
N SER A 69 18.54 20.79 0.10
CA SER A 69 18.11 19.67 -0.75
C SER A 69 17.55 20.12 -2.11
N PRO A 70 16.67 21.14 -2.23
CA PRO A 70 16.20 21.62 -3.53
C PRO A 70 17.34 22.09 -4.45
N VAL A 71 18.31 22.84 -3.92
CA VAL A 71 19.45 23.37 -4.68
C VAL A 71 20.35 22.23 -5.20
N ARG A 72 20.65 21.26 -4.33
CA ARG A 72 21.45 20.09 -4.73
C ARG A 72 20.71 19.21 -5.72
N PHE A 73 19.43 18.99 -5.50
CA PHE A 73 18.62 18.18 -6.40
C PHE A 73 18.42 18.82 -7.77
N ALA A 74 18.26 20.16 -7.84
CA ALA A 74 18.19 20.87 -9.10
C ALA A 74 19.43 20.64 -9.99
N ARG A 75 20.62 20.46 -9.40
CA ARG A 75 21.85 20.11 -10.13
C ARG A 75 21.84 18.70 -10.69
N LEU A 76 21.06 17.77 -10.08
CA LEU A 76 20.89 16.40 -10.56
C LEU A 76 19.86 16.33 -11.70
N LEU A 77 18.93 17.29 -11.79
CA LEU A 77 17.94 17.33 -12.84
C LEU A 77 18.64 17.59 -14.20
N ARG A 78 18.56 16.60 -15.05
CA ARG A 78 19.23 16.61 -16.35
C ARG A 78 18.47 17.47 -17.34
N LYS A 79 19.16 17.91 -18.37
CA LYS A 79 18.49 18.42 -19.57
C LYS A 79 17.65 17.28 -20.16
N GLY A 80 16.47 17.59 -20.66
CA GLY A 80 15.53 16.64 -21.23
C GLY A 80 14.35 16.31 -20.32
N LYS A 81 13.68 15.23 -20.60
CA LYS A 81 12.40 14.85 -19.99
C LYS A 81 12.59 14.23 -18.60
N ASN A 82 12.11 14.90 -17.54
CA ASN A 82 12.24 14.45 -16.18
C ASN A 82 10.87 14.26 -15.50
N ILE A 83 10.74 13.17 -14.75
CA ILE A 83 9.67 12.94 -13.78
C ILE A 83 10.27 12.95 -12.37
N ILE A 84 9.78 13.82 -11.52
CA ILE A 84 10.07 13.80 -10.07
C ILE A 84 8.86 13.17 -9.40
N HIS A 85 8.99 11.92 -8.97
CA HIS A 85 7.91 11.20 -8.31
C HIS A 85 8.15 11.17 -6.80
N VAL A 86 7.27 11.79 -6.06
CA VAL A 86 7.33 11.88 -4.60
C VAL A 86 6.19 11.12 -3.95
N HIS A 87 6.42 10.66 -2.72
CA HIS A 87 5.49 9.82 -1.97
C HIS A 87 4.97 10.49 -0.70
N SER A 88 5.22 11.80 -0.58
CA SER A 88 4.68 12.63 0.50
C SER A 88 4.55 14.09 0.07
N PHE A 89 3.59 14.81 0.62
CA PHE A 89 3.46 16.25 0.39
C PHE A 89 4.63 17.07 0.95
N LYS A 90 5.33 16.52 1.94
CA LYS A 90 6.54 17.13 2.48
C LYS A 90 7.67 17.15 1.44
N ASP A 91 7.81 16.06 0.70
CA ASP A 91 8.82 15.93 -0.34
C ASP A 91 8.42 16.69 -1.62
N ALA A 92 7.11 16.88 -1.83
CA ALA A 92 6.60 17.67 -2.94
C ALA A 92 7.05 19.13 -2.90
N PHE A 93 7.22 19.75 -1.72
CA PHE A 93 7.81 21.09 -1.60
C PHE A 93 9.21 21.10 -2.18
N MET A 94 10.05 20.15 -1.80
CA MET A 94 11.42 20.05 -2.29
C MET A 94 11.45 19.81 -3.81
N ALA A 95 10.59 18.94 -4.33
CA ALA A 95 10.49 18.64 -5.75
C ALA A 95 10.10 19.86 -6.59
N VAL A 96 9.07 20.61 -6.16
CA VAL A 96 8.62 21.84 -6.84
C VAL A 96 9.69 22.92 -6.81
N MET A 97 10.37 23.12 -5.67
CA MET A 97 11.47 24.08 -5.57
C MET A 97 12.65 23.69 -6.46
N ALA A 98 13.04 22.42 -6.47
CA ALA A 98 14.13 21.94 -7.31
C ALA A 98 13.83 22.09 -8.81
N ARG A 99 12.59 21.76 -9.25
CA ARG A 99 12.15 21.99 -10.62
C ARG A 99 12.31 23.46 -11.00
N ARG A 100 11.85 24.36 -10.13
CA ARG A 100 11.94 25.80 -10.35
C ARG A 100 13.39 26.29 -10.46
N ILE A 101 14.27 25.84 -9.57
CA ILE A 101 15.70 26.21 -9.57
C ILE A 101 16.42 25.65 -10.80
N SER A 102 16.03 24.47 -11.27
CA SER A 102 16.64 23.82 -12.44
C SER A 102 16.32 24.50 -13.77
N GLU A 103 15.25 25.33 -13.81
CA GLU A 103 14.70 25.97 -15.02
C GLU A 103 14.34 24.99 -16.16
N ASN A 104 14.35 23.68 -15.86
CA ASN A 104 14.04 22.66 -16.86
C ASN A 104 12.52 22.50 -17.02
N ARG A 105 11.99 23.08 -18.12
CA ARG A 105 10.55 23.06 -18.44
C ARG A 105 10.01 21.68 -18.79
N ASP A 106 10.87 20.72 -19.14
CA ASP A 106 10.48 19.33 -19.41
C ASP A 106 10.48 18.45 -18.14
N THR A 107 10.35 19.08 -16.98
CA THR A 107 10.25 18.40 -15.69
C THR A 107 8.81 18.41 -15.17
N ARG A 108 8.30 17.24 -14.76
CA ARG A 108 6.96 17.08 -14.15
C ARG A 108 7.09 16.55 -12.73
N VAL A 109 6.21 17.02 -11.84
CA VAL A 109 6.12 16.58 -10.45
C VAL A 109 4.87 15.73 -10.28
N VAL A 110 5.06 14.47 -9.91
CA VAL A 110 4.03 13.49 -9.61
C VAL A 110 4.03 13.20 -8.11
N VAL A 111 2.87 13.15 -7.49
CA VAL A 111 2.71 12.83 -6.06
C VAL A 111 1.82 11.60 -5.90
N SER A 112 2.39 10.49 -5.43
CA SER A 112 1.57 9.35 -4.96
C SER A 112 1.07 9.59 -3.55
N VAL A 113 -0.25 9.44 -3.39
CA VAL A 113 -0.98 9.68 -2.13
C VAL A 113 -1.37 8.32 -1.54
N HIS A 114 -0.55 7.80 -0.61
CA HIS A 114 -0.67 6.46 -0.03
C HIS A 114 -1.64 6.35 1.15
N GLY A 115 -2.56 7.31 1.31
CA GLY A 115 -3.50 7.30 2.42
C GLY A 115 -4.74 8.13 2.12
N VAL A 116 -5.72 8.06 3.02
CA VAL A 116 -6.93 8.88 2.94
C VAL A 116 -6.66 10.21 3.63
N TYR A 117 -6.44 11.24 2.85
CA TYR A 117 -6.12 12.58 3.36
C TYR A 117 -7.15 13.61 2.92
N LYS A 118 -7.35 14.61 3.76
CA LYS A 118 -8.04 15.85 3.38
C LYS A 118 -6.99 16.90 3.00
N PRO A 119 -7.20 17.71 1.95
CA PRO A 119 -6.25 18.73 1.56
C PRO A 119 -6.13 19.82 2.65
N LYS A 120 -4.91 20.21 2.96
CA LYS A 120 -4.66 21.36 3.83
C LYS A 120 -5.04 22.63 3.09
N LYS A 121 -5.79 23.54 3.77
CA LYS A 121 -6.40 24.73 3.14
C LYS A 121 -5.57 26.01 3.29
N ASN A 122 -4.38 25.96 3.90
CA ASN A 122 -3.55 27.14 4.02
C ASN A 122 -2.92 27.57 2.68
N TYR A 123 -2.47 28.82 2.61
CA TYR A 123 -1.92 29.42 1.40
C TYR A 123 -0.74 28.64 0.81
N MET A 124 0.20 28.22 1.63
CA MET A 124 1.40 27.49 1.23
C MET A 124 1.05 26.14 0.55
N TYR A 125 0.17 25.33 1.16
CA TYR A 125 -0.25 24.07 0.57
C TYR A 125 -1.12 24.28 -0.68
N THR A 126 -1.94 25.35 -0.72
CA THR A 126 -2.70 25.67 -1.93
C THR A 126 -1.76 25.99 -3.10
N LYS A 127 -0.68 26.74 -2.86
CA LYS A 127 0.34 26.99 -3.90
C LYS A 127 1.07 25.72 -4.30
N LEU A 128 1.46 24.88 -3.33
CA LEU A 128 2.07 23.59 -3.62
C LEU A 128 1.19 22.75 -4.54
N TYR A 129 -0.08 22.55 -4.17
CA TYR A 129 -0.99 21.71 -4.96
C TYR A 129 -1.18 22.22 -6.39
N LYS A 130 -1.18 23.55 -6.59
CA LYS A 130 -1.24 24.16 -7.93
C LYS A 130 0.02 23.88 -8.76
N SER A 131 1.16 23.65 -8.13
CA SER A 131 2.45 23.40 -8.78
C SER A 131 2.72 21.92 -9.02
N ILE A 132 1.82 21.00 -8.63
CA ILE A 132 1.93 19.57 -8.88
C ILE A 132 1.24 19.25 -10.21
N ASP A 133 1.91 18.50 -11.08
CA ASP A 133 1.37 18.15 -12.40
C ASP A 133 0.35 17.02 -12.31
N CYS A 134 0.56 16.03 -11.43
CA CYS A 134 -0.36 14.93 -11.25
C CYS A 134 -0.35 14.39 -9.81
N PHE A 135 -1.54 14.06 -9.30
CA PHE A 135 -1.74 13.29 -8.07
C PHE A 135 -2.15 11.87 -8.44
N VAL A 136 -1.44 10.88 -7.93
CA VAL A 136 -1.76 9.46 -8.10
C VAL A 136 -2.38 8.96 -6.82
N PHE A 137 -3.58 8.42 -6.90
CA PHE A 137 -4.31 7.84 -5.77
C PHE A 137 -4.46 6.34 -5.96
N SER A 138 -4.39 5.60 -4.87
CA SER A 138 -4.58 4.14 -4.87
C SER A 138 -6.05 3.72 -5.01
N SER A 139 -7.01 4.64 -4.84
CA SER A 139 -8.45 4.37 -4.90
C SER A 139 -9.26 5.61 -5.26
N GLU A 140 -10.48 5.40 -5.77
CA GLU A 140 -11.47 6.45 -6.01
C GLU A 140 -11.81 7.19 -4.71
N MET A 141 -12.01 6.44 -3.63
CA MET A 141 -12.31 6.98 -2.32
C MET A 141 -11.19 7.90 -1.81
N ALA A 142 -9.92 7.51 -1.96
CA ALA A 142 -8.78 8.35 -1.56
C ALA A 142 -8.69 9.62 -2.41
N ARG A 143 -8.94 9.52 -3.74
CA ARG A 143 -9.03 10.65 -4.65
C ARG A 143 -10.14 11.61 -4.22
N ASP A 144 -11.34 11.11 -3.99
CA ASP A 144 -12.51 11.93 -3.68
C ASP A 144 -12.39 12.57 -2.29
N ALA A 145 -11.81 11.89 -1.32
CA ALA A 145 -11.52 12.46 -0.01
C ALA A 145 -10.58 13.66 -0.10
N PHE A 146 -9.62 13.65 -1.03
CA PHE A 146 -8.66 14.71 -1.25
C PHE A 146 -9.16 15.77 -2.24
N LEU A 147 -9.54 15.37 -3.45
CA LEU A 147 -9.89 16.28 -4.54
C LEU A 147 -11.34 16.73 -4.49
N GLY A 148 -12.29 15.95 -3.97
CA GLY A 148 -13.70 16.35 -3.82
C GLY A 148 -13.90 17.59 -2.96
N LYS A 149 -12.90 17.97 -2.14
CA LYS A 149 -12.85 19.22 -1.37
C LYS A 149 -11.79 20.20 -1.86
N ALA A 150 -11.16 19.89 -2.99
CA ALA A 150 -10.10 20.68 -3.60
C ALA A 150 -10.68 21.90 -4.33
N LYS A 151 -9.83 22.91 -4.53
CA LYS A 151 -10.17 24.03 -5.43
C LYS A 151 -10.14 23.51 -6.88
N LYS A 152 -11.07 23.98 -7.75
CA LYS A 152 -11.14 23.63 -9.18
C LYS A 152 -9.79 23.66 -9.92
N GLN A 153 -8.87 24.48 -9.45
CA GLN A 153 -7.55 24.73 -10.09
C GLN A 153 -6.59 23.53 -10.15
N TYR A 154 -6.86 22.45 -9.40
CA TYR A 154 -6.07 21.22 -9.41
C TYR A 154 -6.91 19.94 -9.21
N ALA A 155 -8.25 20.08 -9.22
CA ALA A 155 -9.14 18.95 -8.98
C ALA A 155 -9.14 17.93 -10.14
N ASP A 156 -8.81 18.37 -11.34
CA ASP A 156 -8.71 17.59 -12.57
C ASP A 156 -7.37 16.87 -12.77
N ARG A 157 -6.41 17.06 -11.84
CA ARG A 157 -5.07 16.48 -11.94
C ARG A 157 -4.90 15.18 -11.15
N GLY A 158 -5.99 14.58 -10.72
CA GLY A 158 -5.99 13.33 -9.98
C GLY A 158 -6.27 12.13 -10.87
N VAL A 159 -5.39 11.15 -10.84
CA VAL A 159 -5.60 9.85 -11.48
C VAL A 159 -5.68 8.76 -10.42
N VAL A 160 -6.51 7.75 -10.65
CA VAL A 160 -6.55 6.56 -9.81
C VAL A 160 -5.77 5.46 -10.50
N LEU A 161 -4.65 5.11 -9.92
CA LEU A 161 -3.86 3.93 -10.28
C LEU A 161 -3.80 3.05 -9.03
N ARG A 162 -4.65 2.01 -9.02
CA ARG A 162 -4.63 1.05 -7.91
C ARG A 162 -3.27 0.40 -7.86
N ASP A 163 -2.63 0.56 -6.71
CA ASP A 163 -1.38 -0.12 -6.41
C ASP A 163 -1.56 -1.63 -6.55
N SER A 164 -0.48 -2.34 -6.76
CA SER A 164 -0.48 -3.79 -6.91
C SER A 164 0.61 -4.40 -6.05
N VAL A 165 0.52 -5.70 -5.89
CA VAL A 165 1.53 -6.50 -5.21
C VAL A 165 2.40 -7.22 -6.24
N CYS A 166 3.70 -7.14 -6.01
CA CYS A 166 4.68 -7.81 -6.86
C CYS A 166 4.96 -9.20 -6.32
N ASP A 167 4.96 -10.20 -7.19
CA ASP A 167 5.29 -11.59 -6.85
C ASP A 167 6.81 -11.84 -6.97
N SER A 168 7.61 -10.94 -6.42
CA SER A 168 9.09 -11.02 -6.48
C SER A 168 9.68 -12.14 -5.63
N GLN A 169 8.86 -12.84 -4.83
CA GLN A 169 9.29 -13.87 -3.88
C GLN A 169 8.67 -15.26 -4.14
N ILE A 170 8.16 -15.50 -5.35
CA ILE A 170 7.65 -16.83 -5.73
C ILE A 170 8.77 -17.86 -5.65
N GLY A 171 8.46 -19.01 -5.05
CA GLY A 171 9.32 -20.18 -5.06
C GLY A 171 10.23 -20.35 -3.85
N THR A 172 10.13 -19.51 -2.83
CA THR A 172 10.81 -19.77 -1.55
C THR A 172 10.00 -20.75 -0.72
N THR A 173 10.62 -21.89 -0.40
CA THR A 173 9.99 -22.89 0.47
C THR A 173 9.72 -22.33 1.85
N VAL A 174 8.45 -22.34 2.28
CA VAL A 174 8.06 -22.03 3.65
C VAL A 174 7.57 -23.31 4.36
N PRO A 175 7.63 -23.35 5.70
CA PRO A 175 7.12 -24.49 6.46
C PRO A 175 5.66 -24.81 6.12
N ASP A 176 5.30 -26.09 6.17
CA ASP A 176 3.90 -26.50 6.14
C ASP A 176 3.22 -26.11 7.45
N LEU A 177 2.44 -25.03 7.39
CA LEU A 177 1.76 -24.48 8.56
C LEU A 177 0.75 -25.43 9.17
N ARG A 178 0.06 -26.22 8.38
CA ARG A 178 -0.92 -27.18 8.91
C ARG A 178 -0.22 -28.21 9.79
N ARG A 179 0.93 -28.68 9.34
CA ARG A 179 1.77 -29.63 10.10
C ARG A 179 2.41 -28.95 11.32
N GLU A 180 2.96 -27.74 11.16
CA GLU A 180 3.61 -27.00 12.23
C GLU A 180 2.63 -26.67 13.37
N LEU A 181 1.38 -26.33 13.03
CA LEU A 181 0.31 -25.99 13.95
C LEU A 181 -0.47 -27.22 14.45
N GLY A 182 -0.13 -28.42 13.99
CA GLY A 182 -0.81 -29.65 14.39
C GLY A 182 -2.28 -29.73 14.01
N LEU A 183 -2.67 -29.09 12.88
CA LEU A 183 -4.06 -29.01 12.43
C LEU A 183 -4.56 -30.36 11.90
N ASN A 184 -5.74 -30.76 12.32
CA ASN A 184 -6.42 -31.89 11.71
C ASN A 184 -7.18 -31.49 10.43
N SER A 185 -7.70 -32.48 9.70
CA SER A 185 -8.42 -32.26 8.43
C SER A 185 -9.77 -31.54 8.58
N GLN A 186 -10.33 -31.45 9.78
CA GLN A 186 -11.61 -30.80 10.05
C GLN A 186 -11.43 -29.30 10.36
N GLN A 187 -10.21 -28.87 10.67
CA GLN A 187 -9.92 -27.48 11.00
C GLN A 187 -9.55 -26.68 9.75
N SER A 188 -10.23 -25.57 9.56
CA SER A 188 -9.83 -24.56 8.56
C SER A 188 -8.75 -23.66 9.13
N LEU A 189 -7.73 -23.36 8.31
CA LEU A 189 -6.70 -22.37 8.61
C LEU A 189 -7.16 -20.99 8.14
N ILE A 190 -7.58 -20.18 9.10
CA ILE A 190 -7.90 -18.76 8.88
C ILE A 190 -6.61 -17.96 8.97
N MET A 191 -6.40 -17.01 8.08
CA MET A 191 -5.22 -16.16 8.13
C MET A 191 -5.56 -14.68 8.23
N TYR A 192 -4.93 -14.01 9.19
CA TYR A 192 -4.80 -12.57 9.22
C TYR A 192 -3.35 -12.20 8.94
N HIS A 193 -3.13 -11.23 8.03
CA HIS A 193 -1.80 -10.64 7.92
C HIS A 193 -1.86 -9.12 7.77
N GLY A 194 -0.84 -8.46 8.32
CA GLY A 194 -0.71 -7.01 8.30
C GLY A 194 -0.18 -6.46 9.62
N LYS A 195 -0.15 -5.13 9.70
CA LYS A 195 0.26 -4.44 10.93
C LYS A 195 -0.64 -4.81 12.10
N LEU A 196 -0.05 -5.17 13.24
CA LEU A 196 -0.79 -5.41 14.48
C LEU A 196 -1.09 -4.06 15.15
N ALA A 197 -2.29 -3.53 14.89
CA ALA A 197 -2.74 -2.25 15.40
C ALA A 197 -4.27 -2.22 15.51
N HIS A 198 -4.78 -1.38 16.40
CA HIS A 198 -6.23 -1.28 16.68
C HIS A 198 -7.05 -0.98 15.42
N GLU A 199 -6.55 -0.07 14.58
CA GLU A 199 -7.21 0.31 13.33
C GLU A 199 -7.44 -0.85 12.35
N LYS A 200 -6.70 -1.97 12.52
CA LYS A 200 -6.81 -3.17 11.68
C LYS A 200 -7.83 -4.20 12.19
N GLY A 201 -8.50 -3.94 13.31
CA GLY A 201 -9.65 -4.71 13.79
C GLY A 201 -9.35 -6.11 14.31
N ILE A 202 -8.12 -6.39 14.77
CA ILE A 202 -7.76 -7.71 15.29
C ILE A 202 -8.61 -8.08 16.51
N GLU A 203 -8.93 -7.10 17.38
CA GLU A 203 -9.83 -7.33 18.54
C GLU A 203 -11.23 -7.74 18.10
N VAL A 204 -11.75 -7.12 17.01
CA VAL A 204 -13.05 -7.48 16.42
C VAL A 204 -13.02 -8.92 15.88
N LEU A 205 -11.91 -9.30 15.22
CA LEU A 205 -11.73 -10.69 14.75
C LEU A 205 -11.71 -11.69 15.91
N LEU A 206 -10.94 -11.39 16.94
CA LEU A 206 -10.86 -12.25 18.12
C LEU A 206 -12.21 -12.32 18.86
N GLY A 207 -12.92 -11.19 18.99
CA GLY A 207 -14.27 -11.14 19.55
C GLY A 207 -15.25 -12.02 18.76
N ALA A 208 -15.27 -11.87 17.44
CA ALA A 208 -16.11 -12.70 16.57
C ALA A 208 -15.81 -14.20 16.71
N LEU A 209 -14.53 -14.58 16.82
CA LEU A 209 -14.10 -15.98 16.96
C LEU A 209 -14.48 -16.61 18.31
N THR A 210 -14.79 -15.81 19.35
CA THR A 210 -15.33 -16.37 20.61
C THR A 210 -16.70 -17.04 20.42
N HIS A 211 -17.43 -16.66 19.37
CA HIS A 211 -18.75 -17.18 19.02
C HIS A 211 -18.71 -18.25 17.92
N VAL A 212 -17.54 -18.69 17.50
CA VAL A 212 -17.31 -19.73 16.49
C VAL A 212 -16.86 -21.01 17.17
N ASP A 213 -17.32 -22.16 16.69
CA ASP A 213 -16.91 -23.48 17.18
C ASP A 213 -15.37 -23.64 17.04
N LYS A 214 -14.71 -23.72 18.20
CA LYS A 214 -13.23 -23.80 18.29
C LYS A 214 -12.67 -25.06 17.66
N SER A 215 -13.45 -26.11 17.48
CA SER A 215 -13.00 -27.35 16.81
C SER A 215 -12.84 -27.18 15.32
N LYS A 216 -13.43 -26.15 14.69
CA LYS A 216 -13.49 -25.94 13.25
C LYS A 216 -12.39 -25.07 12.66
N TYR A 217 -11.64 -24.35 13.48
CA TYR A 217 -10.68 -23.39 12.98
C TYR A 217 -9.38 -23.30 13.76
N HIS A 218 -8.37 -22.79 13.09
CA HIS A 218 -7.18 -22.20 13.67
C HIS A 218 -6.87 -20.87 13.00
N LEU A 219 -6.64 -19.80 13.77
CA LEU A 219 -6.26 -18.50 13.28
C LEU A 219 -4.74 -18.32 13.35
N ALA A 220 -4.08 -18.14 12.22
CA ALA A 220 -2.70 -17.71 12.13
C ALA A 220 -2.63 -16.19 11.90
N ILE A 221 -1.91 -15.48 12.76
CA ILE A 221 -1.72 -14.03 12.68
C ILE A 221 -0.27 -13.74 12.27
N ILE A 222 -0.07 -13.17 11.08
CA ILE A 222 1.22 -12.76 10.56
C ILE A 222 1.33 -11.23 10.59
N GLY A 223 2.41 -10.73 11.19
CA GLY A 223 2.69 -9.30 11.22
C GLY A 223 3.35 -8.84 12.50
N GLU A 224 3.67 -7.55 12.53
CA GLU A 224 4.30 -6.91 13.67
C GLU A 224 3.51 -5.66 14.11
N GLY A 225 3.73 -5.29 15.37
CA GLY A 225 3.08 -4.12 15.99
C GLY A 225 3.80 -3.69 17.26
N GLN A 226 3.28 -2.64 17.87
CA GLN A 226 3.84 -2.14 19.12
C GLN A 226 3.78 -3.22 20.22
N PRO A 227 4.83 -3.37 21.06
CA PRO A 227 4.86 -4.38 22.13
C PRO A 227 3.64 -4.36 23.04
N LYS A 228 3.17 -3.17 23.42
CA LYS A 228 1.97 -3.00 24.26
C LYS A 228 0.71 -3.56 23.58
N TYR A 229 0.55 -3.37 22.28
CA TYR A 229 -0.61 -3.89 21.54
C TYR A 229 -0.52 -5.41 21.37
N LYS A 230 0.67 -5.94 21.07
CA LYS A 230 0.89 -7.40 21.02
C LYS A 230 0.57 -8.06 22.38
N ALA A 231 0.97 -7.44 23.49
CA ALA A 231 0.63 -7.93 24.83
C ALA A 231 -0.90 -7.94 25.08
N LYS A 232 -1.61 -6.88 24.64
CA LYS A 232 -3.08 -6.81 24.71
C LYS A 232 -3.73 -7.96 23.94
N ILE A 233 -3.31 -8.23 22.70
CA ILE A 233 -3.82 -9.35 21.89
C ILE A 233 -3.55 -10.69 22.56
N LYS A 234 -2.35 -10.94 23.08
CA LYS A 234 -2.03 -12.16 23.83
C LYS A 234 -2.91 -12.33 25.07
N GLY A 235 -3.11 -11.25 25.81
CA GLY A 235 -4.00 -11.25 26.98
C GLY A 235 -5.44 -11.61 26.63
N PHE A 236 -5.95 -11.07 25.52
CA PHE A 236 -7.30 -11.41 25.04
C PHE A 236 -7.40 -12.91 24.66
N ILE A 237 -6.42 -13.45 23.91
CA ILE A 237 -6.38 -14.86 23.51
C ILE A 237 -6.44 -15.78 24.73
N VAL A 238 -5.67 -15.47 25.79
CA VAL A 238 -5.66 -16.23 27.03
C VAL A 238 -7.01 -16.13 27.75
N ALA A 239 -7.53 -14.91 27.93
CA ALA A 239 -8.80 -14.67 28.63
C ALA A 239 -10.00 -15.34 27.95
N ALA A 240 -9.98 -15.40 26.59
CA ALA A 240 -11.02 -16.06 25.80
C ALA A 240 -10.83 -17.57 25.65
N GLY A 241 -9.80 -18.16 26.26
CA GLY A 241 -9.50 -19.60 26.16
C GLY A 241 -9.22 -20.07 24.73
N MET A 242 -8.52 -19.22 23.92
CA MET A 242 -8.22 -19.49 22.51
C MET A 242 -6.73 -19.83 22.27
N VAL A 243 -5.97 -20.19 23.29
CA VAL A 243 -4.53 -20.44 23.20
C VAL A 243 -4.20 -21.54 22.17
N ASN A 244 -5.05 -22.53 22.06
CA ASN A 244 -4.88 -23.65 21.10
C ASN A 244 -5.45 -23.33 19.71
N ASN A 245 -6.12 -22.20 19.53
CA ASN A 245 -6.81 -21.83 18.28
C ASN A 245 -6.21 -20.61 17.58
N VAL A 246 -5.29 -19.90 18.24
CA VAL A 246 -4.70 -18.67 17.69
C VAL A 246 -3.19 -18.68 17.86
N THR A 247 -2.46 -18.54 16.78
CA THR A 247 -0.99 -18.45 16.78
C THR A 247 -0.53 -17.12 16.18
N LEU A 248 0.32 -16.40 16.92
CA LEU A 248 1.02 -15.23 16.40
C LEU A 248 2.37 -15.66 15.83
N LEU A 249 2.49 -15.61 14.51
CA LEU A 249 3.68 -16.06 13.76
C LEU A 249 4.78 -14.97 13.65
N GLY A 250 4.46 -13.71 14.04
CA GLY A 250 5.37 -12.58 13.83
C GLY A 250 5.48 -12.17 12.36
N PHE A 251 6.49 -11.40 12.03
CA PHE A 251 6.74 -10.97 10.65
C PHE A 251 7.24 -12.14 9.79
N ARG A 252 6.80 -12.18 8.54
CA ARG A 252 7.23 -13.15 7.53
C ARG A 252 7.48 -12.43 6.20
N ASP A 253 8.61 -12.70 5.56
CA ASP A 253 8.98 -12.07 4.30
C ASP A 253 8.19 -12.64 3.11
N ASN A 254 7.94 -13.94 3.09
CA ASN A 254 7.32 -14.63 1.95
C ASN A 254 5.82 -14.82 2.18
N ILE A 255 5.10 -13.73 2.36
CA ILE A 255 3.70 -13.77 2.78
C ILE A 255 2.82 -14.60 1.85
N LEU A 256 3.03 -14.51 0.53
CA LEU A 256 2.21 -15.20 -0.46
C LEU A 256 2.22 -16.73 -0.27
N GLU A 257 3.39 -17.32 0.01
CA GLU A 257 3.51 -18.77 0.24
C GLU A 257 2.78 -19.22 1.51
N TYR A 258 2.71 -18.37 2.52
CA TYR A 258 1.88 -18.62 3.71
C TYR A 258 0.40 -18.49 3.36
N LEU A 259 -0.01 -17.46 2.61
CA LEU A 259 -1.41 -17.26 2.22
C LEU A 259 -1.94 -18.41 1.35
N ARG A 260 -1.12 -19.00 0.50
CA ARG A 260 -1.49 -20.18 -0.30
C ARG A 260 -1.90 -21.36 0.55
N GLN A 261 -1.43 -21.49 1.78
CA GLN A 261 -1.79 -22.55 2.72
C GLN A 261 -3.09 -22.26 3.49
N ALA A 262 -3.55 -21.01 3.52
CA ALA A 262 -4.79 -20.64 4.19
C ALA A 262 -6.02 -21.23 3.48
N ASP A 263 -7.07 -21.49 4.23
CA ASP A 263 -8.39 -21.77 3.68
C ASP A 263 -9.09 -20.47 3.26
N PHE A 264 -8.96 -19.41 4.06
CA PHE A 264 -9.40 -18.05 3.70
C PHE A 264 -8.70 -16.99 4.55
N GLY A 265 -8.76 -15.75 4.08
CA GLY A 265 -8.20 -14.58 4.75
C GLY A 265 -9.24 -13.72 5.46
N VAL A 266 -8.78 -12.89 6.42
CA VAL A 266 -9.64 -11.91 7.10
C VAL A 266 -8.87 -10.61 7.31
N LEU A 267 -9.43 -9.47 6.84
CA LEU A 267 -8.92 -8.10 7.09
C LEU A 267 -10.07 -7.20 7.60
N PRO A 268 -10.44 -7.25 8.89
CA PRO A 268 -11.62 -6.58 9.43
C PRO A 268 -11.30 -5.15 9.89
N SER A 269 -10.63 -4.35 9.06
CA SER A 269 -10.16 -3.01 9.39
C SER A 269 -11.29 -2.11 9.87
N ILE A 270 -11.11 -1.46 11.04
CA ILE A 270 -12.06 -0.49 11.60
C ILE A 270 -11.93 0.85 10.89
N GLN A 271 -10.70 1.27 10.61
CA GLN A 271 -10.43 2.50 9.87
C GLN A 271 -10.46 2.24 8.36
N PRO A 272 -10.88 3.23 7.55
CA PRO A 272 -10.87 3.11 6.10
C PRO A 272 -9.48 2.79 5.55
N GLU A 273 -9.39 1.74 4.77
CA GLU A 273 -8.17 1.41 4.01
C GLU A 273 -8.07 2.28 2.75
N ALA A 274 -6.90 2.84 2.49
CA ALA A 274 -6.66 3.55 1.23
C ALA A 274 -6.65 2.61 0.02
N LEU A 275 -6.25 1.36 0.22
CA LEU A 275 -6.33 0.27 -0.73
C LEU A 275 -6.61 -1.06 -0.03
N GLY A 276 -5.83 -1.42 1.01
CA GLY A 276 -5.94 -2.72 1.67
C GLY A 276 -5.10 -3.78 0.96
N ILE A 277 -3.78 -3.55 0.88
CA ILE A 277 -2.82 -4.44 0.18
C ILE A 277 -2.99 -5.90 0.58
N SER A 278 -3.26 -6.19 1.84
CA SER A 278 -3.51 -7.56 2.32
C SER A 278 -4.63 -8.27 1.56
N ASN A 279 -5.68 -7.55 1.14
CA ASN A 279 -6.75 -8.16 0.33
C ASN A 279 -6.25 -8.51 -1.08
N LEU A 280 -5.41 -7.66 -1.68
CA LEU A 280 -4.81 -7.95 -2.99
C LEU A 280 -3.92 -9.20 -2.92
N GLU A 281 -3.20 -9.37 -1.81
CA GLU A 281 -2.36 -10.55 -1.59
C GLU A 281 -3.21 -11.82 -1.41
N TYR A 282 -4.38 -11.75 -0.73
CA TYR A 282 -5.34 -12.87 -0.73
C TYR A 282 -5.87 -13.18 -2.12
N MET A 283 -6.25 -12.15 -2.89
CA MET A 283 -6.74 -12.32 -4.26
C MET A 283 -5.66 -12.95 -5.15
N MET A 284 -4.42 -12.48 -5.07
CA MET A 284 -3.26 -13.03 -5.77
C MET A 284 -3.00 -14.49 -5.41
N ALA A 285 -3.17 -14.86 -4.13
CA ALA A 285 -3.03 -16.22 -3.64
C ALA A 285 -4.22 -17.14 -4.04
N GLY A 286 -5.25 -16.61 -4.68
CA GLY A 286 -6.46 -17.35 -5.03
C GLY A 286 -7.32 -17.71 -3.81
N LYS A 287 -7.28 -16.88 -2.76
CA LYS A 287 -8.01 -17.13 -1.51
C LYS A 287 -9.20 -16.20 -1.38
N ALA A 288 -10.35 -16.79 -1.07
CA ALA A 288 -11.47 -16.02 -0.57
C ALA A 288 -11.07 -15.29 0.71
N HIS A 289 -11.64 -14.12 0.92
CA HIS A 289 -11.35 -13.37 2.13
C HIS A 289 -12.56 -12.57 2.60
N ILE A 290 -12.57 -12.26 3.88
CA ILE A 290 -13.56 -11.39 4.52
C ILE A 290 -12.87 -10.06 4.81
N CYS A 291 -13.44 -8.97 4.37
CA CYS A 291 -12.94 -7.63 4.72
C CYS A 291 -14.06 -6.66 5.09
N SER A 292 -13.70 -5.53 5.68
CA SER A 292 -14.68 -4.54 6.07
C SER A 292 -15.21 -3.75 4.87
N ASN A 293 -16.50 -3.47 4.87
CA ASN A 293 -17.15 -2.61 3.88
C ASN A 293 -16.86 -1.13 4.16
N ASN A 294 -15.58 -0.76 4.11
CA ASN A 294 -15.14 0.62 4.29
C ASN A 294 -13.90 0.91 3.45
N GLY A 295 -13.56 2.20 3.31
CA GLY A 295 -12.40 2.59 2.52
C GLY A 295 -12.51 2.17 1.06
N ALA A 296 -11.40 1.74 0.48
CA ALA A 296 -11.30 1.32 -0.91
C ALA A 296 -11.71 -0.15 -1.14
N GLN A 297 -11.91 -0.93 -0.11
CA GLN A 297 -12.15 -2.37 -0.22
C GLN A 297 -13.36 -2.70 -1.11
N PRO A 298 -14.52 -2.00 -1.02
CA PRO A 298 -15.67 -2.23 -1.89
C PRO A 298 -15.45 -1.87 -3.38
N GLU A 299 -14.35 -1.19 -3.71
CA GLU A 299 -14.05 -0.86 -5.11
C GLU A 299 -13.57 -2.06 -5.93
N TYR A 300 -13.10 -3.15 -5.25
CA TYR A 300 -12.56 -4.32 -5.92
C TYR A 300 -12.97 -5.64 -5.26
N VAL A 301 -13.48 -5.62 -4.03
CA VAL A 301 -14.11 -6.79 -3.39
C VAL A 301 -15.61 -6.68 -3.57
N HIS A 302 -16.20 -7.68 -4.22
CA HIS A 302 -17.64 -7.78 -4.48
C HIS A 302 -18.24 -8.87 -3.62
N ASP A 303 -19.17 -8.48 -2.73
CA ASP A 303 -19.74 -9.37 -1.72
C ASP A 303 -20.37 -10.62 -2.32
N GLY A 304 -20.02 -11.80 -1.78
CA GLY A 304 -20.46 -13.10 -2.27
C GLY A 304 -19.89 -13.56 -3.62
N VAL A 305 -19.11 -12.71 -4.31
CA VAL A 305 -18.55 -12.98 -5.64
C VAL A 305 -17.06 -13.35 -5.57
N ASN A 306 -16.23 -12.46 -5.03
CA ASN A 306 -14.78 -12.68 -4.89
C ASN A 306 -14.28 -12.51 -3.45
N GLY A 307 -15.20 -12.30 -2.49
CA GLY A 307 -14.96 -12.17 -1.06
C GLY A 307 -16.26 -11.88 -0.33
N LEU A 308 -16.18 -11.65 0.98
CA LEU A 308 -17.31 -11.20 1.80
C LEU A 308 -17.02 -9.83 2.41
N LEU A 309 -18.01 -8.95 2.39
CA LEU A 309 -17.94 -7.63 2.98
C LEU A 309 -18.78 -7.56 4.27
N VAL A 310 -18.17 -7.07 5.36
CA VAL A 310 -18.84 -6.89 6.66
C VAL A 310 -18.76 -5.44 7.12
N PRO A 311 -19.74 -4.92 7.88
CA PRO A 311 -19.62 -3.59 8.46
C PRO A 311 -18.38 -3.49 9.39
N PRO A 312 -17.62 -2.36 9.36
CA PRO A 312 -16.45 -2.21 10.20
C PRO A 312 -16.83 -2.22 11.71
N GLY A 313 -16.10 -3.01 12.49
CA GLY A 313 -16.34 -3.14 13.94
C GLY A 313 -17.53 -4.02 14.32
N ASP A 314 -18.24 -4.62 13.38
CA ASP A 314 -19.40 -5.48 13.65
C ASP A 314 -18.95 -6.95 13.85
N GLU A 315 -18.74 -7.33 15.12
CA GLU A 315 -18.36 -8.70 15.49
C GLU A 315 -19.40 -9.75 15.08
N ARG A 316 -20.71 -9.40 15.13
CA ARG A 316 -21.79 -10.32 14.79
C ARG A 316 -21.81 -10.62 13.29
N ALA A 317 -21.72 -9.59 12.46
CA ALA A 317 -21.62 -9.75 11.01
C ALA A 317 -20.35 -10.56 10.63
N LEU A 318 -19.22 -10.26 11.28
CA LEU A 318 -17.97 -10.98 11.07
C LEU A 318 -18.08 -12.46 11.50
N THR A 319 -18.73 -12.76 12.63
CA THR A 319 -19.02 -14.14 13.07
C THR A 319 -19.84 -14.90 12.02
N THR A 320 -20.88 -14.25 11.48
CA THR A 320 -21.72 -14.84 10.42
C THR A 320 -20.90 -15.14 9.17
N ALA A 321 -20.10 -14.19 8.70
CA ALA A 321 -19.24 -14.35 7.53
C ALA A 321 -18.19 -15.46 7.73
N ILE A 322 -17.56 -15.54 8.91
CA ILE A 322 -16.63 -16.63 9.26
C ILE A 322 -17.33 -17.99 9.21
N ASN A 323 -18.51 -18.11 9.80
CA ASN A 323 -19.28 -19.37 9.77
C ASN A 323 -19.68 -19.76 8.33
N THR A 324 -20.03 -18.80 7.48
CA THR A 324 -20.29 -19.05 6.05
C THR A 324 -19.03 -19.62 5.37
N MET A 325 -17.87 -18.99 5.57
CA MET A 325 -16.60 -19.48 5.00
C MET A 325 -16.20 -20.87 5.54
N LEU A 326 -16.49 -21.19 6.78
CA LEU A 326 -16.17 -22.47 7.41
C LEU A 326 -17.08 -23.59 6.89
N ASN A 327 -18.37 -23.31 6.71
CA ASN A 327 -19.38 -24.34 6.41
C ASN A 327 -19.63 -24.55 4.89
N ASP A 328 -19.36 -23.53 4.04
CA ASP A 328 -19.56 -23.62 2.58
C ASP A 328 -18.22 -23.56 1.83
N THR A 329 -17.54 -24.70 1.80
CA THR A 329 -16.26 -24.86 1.10
C THR A 329 -16.38 -24.62 -0.41
N ALA A 330 -17.51 -24.96 -1.02
CA ALA A 330 -17.72 -24.78 -2.44
C ALA A 330 -17.81 -23.29 -2.81
N SER A 331 -18.60 -22.50 -2.08
CA SER A 331 -18.67 -21.06 -2.27
C SER A 331 -17.33 -20.38 -1.96
N ARG A 332 -16.65 -20.79 -0.88
CA ARG A 332 -15.30 -20.30 -0.56
C ARG A 332 -14.32 -20.53 -1.70
N SER A 333 -14.31 -21.72 -2.29
CA SER A 333 -13.44 -22.05 -3.43
C SER A 333 -13.78 -21.21 -4.67
N ARG A 334 -15.07 -21.05 -5.01
CA ARG A 334 -15.50 -20.20 -6.12
C ARG A 334 -15.08 -18.76 -5.94
N MET A 335 -15.29 -18.18 -4.74
CA MET A 335 -14.87 -16.82 -4.42
C MET A 335 -13.34 -16.64 -4.53
N GLY A 336 -12.55 -17.61 -4.06
CA GLY A 336 -11.10 -17.56 -4.19
C GLY A 336 -10.63 -17.60 -5.64
N THR A 337 -11.21 -18.47 -6.46
CA THR A 337 -10.93 -18.55 -7.91
C THR A 337 -11.30 -17.25 -8.62
N GLN A 338 -12.47 -16.66 -8.29
CA GLN A 338 -12.88 -15.40 -8.87
C GLN A 338 -11.98 -14.23 -8.41
N ALA A 339 -11.59 -14.23 -7.15
CA ALA A 339 -10.65 -13.23 -6.61
C ALA A 339 -9.32 -13.25 -7.38
N GLN A 340 -8.76 -14.43 -7.64
CA GLN A 340 -7.53 -14.57 -8.40
C GLN A 340 -7.68 -14.08 -9.85
N ARG A 341 -8.79 -14.41 -10.50
CA ARG A 341 -9.09 -13.94 -11.85
C ARG A 341 -9.19 -12.43 -11.91
N ASP A 342 -9.97 -11.82 -10.99
CA ASP A 342 -10.12 -10.36 -10.91
C ASP A 342 -8.78 -9.66 -10.64
N PHE A 343 -7.91 -10.27 -9.82
CA PHE A 343 -6.55 -9.77 -9.59
C PHE A 343 -5.73 -9.79 -10.88
N GLN A 344 -5.67 -10.92 -11.56
CA GLN A 344 -4.87 -11.10 -12.78
C GLN A 344 -5.34 -10.20 -13.93
N GLU A 345 -6.64 -9.96 -14.05
CA GLU A 345 -7.20 -9.16 -15.15
C GLU A 345 -7.10 -7.64 -14.92
N LYS A 346 -7.16 -7.18 -13.66
CA LYS A 346 -7.39 -5.76 -13.35
C LYS A 346 -6.39 -5.14 -12.38
N LEU A 347 -5.76 -5.94 -11.55
CA LEU A 347 -5.00 -5.50 -10.38
C LEU A 347 -3.57 -6.02 -10.33
N ASP A 348 -3.13 -6.76 -11.37
CA ASP A 348 -1.79 -7.31 -11.40
C ASP A 348 -0.71 -6.23 -11.55
N TYR A 349 0.50 -6.56 -11.16
CA TYR A 349 1.60 -5.61 -11.18
C TYR A 349 1.97 -5.12 -12.60
N PRO A 350 1.98 -5.96 -13.65
CA PRO A 350 2.19 -5.50 -15.03
C PRO A 350 1.17 -4.44 -15.47
N THR A 351 -0.11 -4.62 -15.16
CA THR A 351 -1.17 -3.65 -15.46
C THR A 351 -0.93 -2.32 -14.74
N PHE A 352 -0.60 -2.35 -13.46
CA PHE A 352 -0.23 -1.16 -12.70
C PHE A 352 1.00 -0.46 -13.31
N TYR A 353 2.07 -1.19 -13.58
CA TYR A 353 3.32 -0.67 -14.14
C TYR A 353 3.10 0.01 -15.50
N ASN A 354 2.37 -0.63 -16.41
CA ASN A 354 2.08 -0.07 -17.73
C ASN A 354 1.29 1.24 -17.60
N LYS A 355 0.26 1.28 -16.77
CA LYS A 355 -0.52 2.52 -16.52
C LYS A 355 0.35 3.63 -15.93
N MET A 356 1.28 3.31 -15.04
CA MET A 356 2.19 4.29 -14.44
C MET A 356 3.18 4.86 -15.47
N THR A 357 3.77 4.00 -16.29
CA THR A 357 4.70 4.45 -17.33
C THR A 357 4.00 5.23 -18.44
N ASP A 358 2.77 4.86 -18.80
CA ASP A 358 1.95 5.62 -19.75
C ASP A 358 1.57 6.99 -19.17
N LEU A 359 1.27 7.08 -17.89
CA LEU A 359 1.08 8.35 -17.19
C LEU A 359 2.33 9.23 -17.30
N TYR A 360 3.53 8.70 -17.06
CA TYR A 360 4.77 9.46 -17.18
C TYR A 360 4.98 9.98 -18.62
N ARG A 361 4.71 9.15 -19.62
CA ARG A 361 4.82 9.54 -21.02
C ARG A 361 3.80 10.63 -21.39
N SER A 362 2.57 10.51 -20.97
CA SER A 362 1.49 11.47 -21.26
C SER A 362 1.74 12.83 -20.62
N LEU A 363 2.21 12.86 -19.38
CA LEU A 363 2.55 14.11 -18.69
C LEU A 363 3.66 14.90 -19.41
N LEU A 364 4.60 14.22 -20.04
CA LEU A 364 5.69 14.86 -20.76
C LEU A 364 5.32 15.32 -22.19
N GLN A 365 4.15 14.93 -22.69
CA GLN A 365 3.56 15.43 -23.93
C GLN A 365 2.69 16.67 -23.69
N SER A 366 2.16 16.85 -22.48
CA SER A 366 1.34 18.01 -22.11
C SER A 366 2.22 19.20 -21.66
N ALA A 367 1.67 20.41 -21.74
CA ALA A 367 2.35 21.59 -21.21
C ALA A 367 2.55 21.47 -19.69
N PRO A 368 3.69 21.94 -19.15
CA PRO A 368 3.91 21.95 -17.71
C PRO A 368 2.93 22.87 -17.00
N VAL A 369 2.58 22.50 -15.77
CA VAL A 369 1.88 23.40 -14.87
C VAL A 369 2.78 24.59 -14.54
N VAL A 370 2.26 25.81 -14.67
CA VAL A 370 3.00 27.02 -14.34
C VAL A 370 3.29 27.06 -12.85
N ASP A 371 4.55 27.15 -12.48
CA ASP A 371 4.96 27.31 -11.09
C ASP A 371 4.51 28.67 -10.54
N ILE A 372 3.71 28.65 -9.50
CA ILE A 372 3.29 29.83 -8.78
C ILE A 372 4.33 30.11 -7.68
N ASP A 373 4.74 31.39 -7.54
CA ASP A 373 5.70 31.80 -6.53
C ASP A 373 5.34 31.28 -5.13
N ILE A 374 6.13 30.35 -4.61
CA ILE A 374 6.12 29.93 -3.22
C ILE A 374 7.17 30.80 -2.52
N PRO A 375 6.78 31.77 -1.67
CA PRO A 375 7.76 32.56 -0.95
C PRO A 375 8.63 31.67 -0.07
N PRO A 376 9.90 32.02 0.17
CA PRO A 376 10.70 31.36 1.18
C PRO A 376 9.94 31.43 2.50
N THR A 377 9.93 30.35 3.24
CA THR A 377 9.33 30.27 4.59
C THR A 377 10.16 31.15 5.52
N GLU A 378 9.55 32.18 6.07
CA GLU A 378 10.10 32.91 7.21
C GLU A 378 10.25 32.01 8.43
#